data_bcc9fec46fd7ddbdef51d57291a33657
#
_entry.id   bcc9fec46fd7ddbdef51d57291a33657
#
_cell.length_a   1.000
_cell.length_b   1.000
_cell.length_c   1.000
_cell.angle_alpha   90.00
_cell.angle_beta   90.00
_cell.angle_gamma   90.00
#
_symmetry.space_group_name_H-M   'P 1'
#
loop_
_entity.id
_entity.type
_entity.pdbx_description
1 polymer ?
#
loop_
_entity_poly.entity_id
_entity_poly.type
_entity_poly.pdbx_seq_one_letter_code
_entity_poly.pdbx_strand_id
1 'polypeptide(L)'
;MKKLLFTLVACVAFIISASAQSVLVMPGDYPDPSIIKDGDDYYLTHTPNYYKPGFLIWHSKDLVSWEPVGHALTDWKGSAWAPDFQKVGDTYYIYYPDSGSNWVIWSKDVAGPWSEPIDLKIGGIDPGLVVTPEGKRYLFTNVGNVTPLTDDGLARAGETKHVYGGWDYPDEWDTECGCLESPKLTYHNGYYYMTSAQGGTAGPATSHMAVCARSKDIYGPWENSPYNPIVHTYSASEEWWSKGHGTLIEGPGGQWWIMYHAYKKNAHAIGRHTVMEPIEWTKGGWYRTIKDLDVTHLKPMTIDISDNFESAKIGWQWAGWKEPITNIVSTKKGAAIVPATGTTPKDGRMMIAAAPDYKYMVETSLTLDKGNQAGLMLFYRPNAFVGVTCSKDVITIHKSAASKDEILNKFGESLRLRLENKGKTLTMSASKDGKEWVVIYENLDIANMHHNKLGDFISLRPALCSIGEGATQFHEFIYKPIKE
;
A
#
# COMPACT_ATOMS: atom_id res chain seq x y z
N MET A 1 -52.32 -43.95 -33.42
CA MET A 1 -52.18 -42.77 -32.58
C MET A 1 -50.76 -42.74 -32.06
N LYS A 2 -49.84 -41.98 -32.74
CA LYS A 2 -48.46 -41.80 -32.34
C LYS A 2 -48.38 -40.53 -31.52
N LYS A 3 -47.96 -40.64 -30.23
CA LYS A 3 -47.70 -39.50 -29.37
C LYS A 3 -46.31 -38.97 -29.68
N LEU A 4 -46.24 -37.71 -30.18
CA LEU A 4 -45.02 -36.99 -30.35
C LEU A 4 -44.62 -36.37 -29.00
N LEU A 5 -43.49 -36.78 -28.45
CA LEU A 5 -42.91 -36.20 -27.23
C LEU A 5 -42.01 -35.06 -27.67
N PHE A 6 -42.40 -33.79 -27.40
CA PHE A 6 -41.54 -32.62 -27.57
C PHE A 6 -40.68 -32.48 -26.33
N THR A 7 -39.39 -32.72 -26.46
CA THR A 7 -38.37 -32.42 -25.43
C THR A 7 -37.96 -30.99 -25.59
N LEU A 8 -38.36 -30.13 -24.65
CA LEU A 8 -37.92 -28.74 -24.58
C LEU A 8 -36.52 -28.75 -23.96
N VAL A 9 -35.48 -28.51 -24.79
CA VAL A 9 -34.13 -28.27 -24.30
C VAL A 9 -34.05 -26.79 -23.94
N ALA A 10 -34.08 -26.49 -22.63
CA ALA A 10 -33.80 -25.16 -22.13
C ALA A 10 -32.28 -24.90 -22.17
N CYS A 11 -31.81 -24.16 -23.17
CA CYS A 11 -30.45 -23.60 -23.17
C CYS A 11 -30.38 -22.53 -22.08
N VAL A 12 -29.81 -22.87 -20.94
CA VAL A 12 -29.39 -21.89 -19.96
C VAL A 12 -28.12 -21.26 -20.51
N ALA A 13 -28.27 -20.10 -21.13
CA ALA A 13 -27.13 -19.28 -21.46
C ALA A 13 -26.51 -18.74 -20.15
N PHE A 14 -25.41 -19.31 -19.72
CA PHE A 14 -24.54 -18.68 -18.73
C PHE A 14 -24.03 -17.37 -19.37
N ILE A 15 -24.63 -16.25 -19.00
CA ILE A 15 -24.05 -14.94 -19.24
C ILE A 15 -22.83 -14.88 -18.31
N ILE A 16 -21.65 -15.26 -18.81
CA ILE A 16 -20.38 -14.94 -18.16
C ILE A 16 -20.30 -13.42 -18.25
N SER A 17 -20.64 -12.74 -17.17
CA SER A 17 -20.43 -11.31 -17.02
C SER A 17 -18.90 -11.13 -17.01
N ALA A 18 -18.31 -10.82 -18.16
CA ALA A 18 -16.91 -10.46 -18.22
C ALA A 18 -16.73 -9.21 -17.35
N SER A 19 -16.05 -9.33 -16.21
CA SER A 19 -15.57 -8.18 -15.46
C SER A 19 -14.52 -7.45 -16.29
N ALA A 20 -14.40 -6.13 -16.12
CA ALA A 20 -13.28 -5.38 -16.70
C ALA A 20 -11.96 -6.04 -16.23
N GLN A 21 -10.97 -6.08 -17.14
CA GLN A 21 -9.69 -6.69 -16.84
C GLN A 21 -8.86 -5.75 -15.97
N SER A 22 -8.65 -6.10 -14.71
CA SER A 22 -7.77 -5.36 -13.80
C SER A 22 -6.31 -5.54 -14.19
N VAL A 23 -5.56 -4.45 -14.27
CA VAL A 23 -4.10 -4.43 -14.53
C VAL A 23 -3.38 -4.22 -13.22
N LEU A 24 -2.50 -5.14 -12.83
CA LEU A 24 -1.61 -4.94 -11.70
C LEU A 24 -0.56 -3.88 -12.06
N VAL A 25 -0.53 -2.78 -11.31
CA VAL A 25 0.42 -1.67 -11.49
C VAL A 25 1.63 -1.87 -10.56
N MET A 26 1.38 -1.92 -9.25
CA MET A 26 2.43 -2.12 -8.25
C MET A 26 2.14 -3.33 -7.38
N PRO A 27 2.97 -4.37 -7.43
CA PRO A 27 2.85 -5.51 -6.54
C PRO A 27 3.34 -5.19 -5.13
N GLY A 28 2.71 -5.76 -4.10
CA GLY A 28 3.04 -5.54 -2.69
C GLY A 28 2.09 -4.58 -2.00
N ASP A 29 2.54 -4.00 -0.88
CA ASP A 29 1.73 -3.13 -0.03
C ASP A 29 1.86 -1.66 -0.47
N TYR A 30 1.12 -1.30 -1.50
CA TYR A 30 1.01 0.05 -2.06
C TYR A 30 -0.46 0.47 -2.10
N PRO A 31 -1.08 0.69 -0.90
CA PRO A 31 -2.49 1.01 -0.79
C PRO A 31 -2.80 2.48 -0.99
N ASP A 32 -4.08 2.78 -1.22
CA ASP A 32 -4.63 4.12 -1.28
C ASP A 32 -3.92 5.01 -2.32
N PRO A 33 -3.81 4.56 -3.59
CA PRO A 33 -3.03 5.27 -4.61
C PRO A 33 -3.58 6.66 -4.88
N SER A 34 -2.71 7.67 -4.84
CA SER A 34 -3.03 9.01 -5.27
C SER A 34 -2.06 9.44 -6.37
N ILE A 35 -2.60 9.70 -7.55
CA ILE A 35 -1.86 9.93 -8.79
C ILE A 35 -2.18 11.29 -9.38
N ILE A 36 -1.15 11.97 -9.91
CA ILE A 36 -1.28 13.22 -10.67
C ILE A 36 -0.59 13.10 -12.01
N LYS A 37 -1.04 13.94 -12.96
CA LYS A 37 -0.41 14.18 -14.27
C LYS A 37 0.21 15.58 -14.30
N ASP A 38 1.44 15.65 -14.74
CA ASP A 38 2.18 16.91 -14.93
C ASP A 38 2.83 16.93 -16.32
N GLY A 39 2.17 17.55 -17.27
CA GLY A 39 2.54 17.43 -18.68
C GLY A 39 2.43 15.99 -19.17
N ASP A 40 3.55 15.42 -19.58
CA ASP A 40 3.66 14.01 -20.02
C ASP A 40 4.15 13.09 -18.89
N ASP A 41 4.31 13.61 -17.68
CA ASP A 41 4.78 12.88 -16.50
C ASP A 41 3.62 12.51 -15.59
N TYR A 42 3.74 11.35 -14.93
CA TYR A 42 2.82 10.87 -13.92
C TYR A 42 3.58 10.67 -12.62
N TYR A 43 2.97 11.10 -11.51
CA TYR A 43 3.53 10.90 -10.18
C TYR A 43 2.50 10.24 -9.29
N LEU A 44 2.93 9.23 -8.55
CA LEU A 44 2.07 8.38 -7.71
C LEU A 44 2.66 8.26 -6.31
N THR A 45 1.81 8.29 -5.30
CA THR A 45 2.20 7.99 -3.92
C THR A 45 1.12 7.19 -3.21
N HIS A 46 1.47 6.62 -2.03
CA HIS A 46 0.66 5.66 -1.30
C HIS A 46 0.72 5.90 0.21
N THR A 47 -0.17 5.28 0.94
CA THR A 47 -0.17 5.25 2.41
C THR A 47 1.10 4.63 2.97
N PRO A 48 1.87 5.35 3.81
CA PRO A 48 3.04 4.78 4.48
C PRO A 48 2.72 4.11 5.83
N ASN A 49 1.56 4.32 6.42
CA ASN A 49 1.19 3.88 7.77
C ASN A 49 2.18 4.35 8.84
N TYR A 50 2.91 3.42 9.46
CA TYR A 50 3.89 3.65 10.53
C TYR A 50 5.34 3.61 10.03
N TYR A 51 5.56 3.35 8.74
CA TYR A 51 6.87 3.10 8.15
C TYR A 51 7.51 4.41 7.68
N LYS A 52 8.61 4.83 8.34
CA LYS A 52 9.29 6.11 8.10
C LYS A 52 10.63 5.92 7.39
N PRO A 53 10.88 6.68 6.31
CA PRO A 53 10.12 7.80 5.76
C PRO A 53 8.88 7.35 4.99
N GLY A 54 7.95 8.29 4.73
CA GLY A 54 6.68 8.04 4.09
C GLY A 54 6.45 8.83 2.81
N PHE A 55 5.32 8.54 2.16
CA PHE A 55 4.92 9.11 0.87
C PHE A 55 6.04 9.02 -0.16
N LEU A 56 6.52 7.78 -0.41
CA LEU A 56 7.43 7.53 -1.53
C LEU A 56 6.73 7.93 -2.83
N ILE A 57 7.34 8.87 -3.54
CA ILE A 57 6.85 9.33 -4.84
C ILE A 57 7.48 8.48 -5.92
N TRP A 58 6.65 7.98 -6.81
CA TRP A 58 7.00 7.25 -8.00
C TRP A 58 6.74 8.10 -9.23
N HIS A 59 7.59 7.99 -10.24
CA HIS A 59 7.49 8.64 -11.54
C HIS A 59 7.24 7.63 -12.64
N SER A 60 6.40 8.00 -13.62
CA SER A 60 6.14 7.21 -14.84
C SER A 60 5.83 8.11 -16.03
N LYS A 61 6.03 7.58 -17.23
CA LYS A 61 5.59 8.16 -18.52
C LYS A 61 4.41 7.39 -19.14
N ASP A 62 4.12 6.19 -18.64
CA ASP A 62 3.21 5.24 -19.28
C ASP A 62 2.16 4.60 -18.35
N LEU A 63 2.16 4.94 -17.04
CA LEU A 63 1.35 4.36 -15.99
C LEU A 63 1.69 2.90 -15.61
N VAL A 64 2.71 2.31 -16.20
CA VAL A 64 3.09 0.90 -16.03
C VAL A 64 4.51 0.75 -15.51
N SER A 65 5.44 1.52 -16.08
CA SER A 65 6.85 1.54 -15.69
C SER A 65 7.07 2.68 -14.70
N TRP A 66 7.41 2.34 -13.45
CA TRP A 66 7.56 3.31 -12.37
C TRP A 66 8.97 3.27 -11.79
N GLU A 67 9.51 4.44 -11.49
CA GLU A 67 10.79 4.60 -10.81
C GLU A 67 10.63 5.49 -9.57
N PRO A 68 11.36 5.20 -8.46
CA PRO A 68 11.25 6.00 -7.24
C PRO A 68 11.96 7.34 -7.40
N VAL A 69 11.28 8.41 -7.02
CA VAL A 69 11.82 9.79 -6.98
C VAL A 69 12.43 10.09 -5.62
N GLY A 70 11.67 9.82 -4.56
CA GLY A 70 12.07 10.09 -3.18
C GLY A 70 10.88 10.14 -2.25
N HIS A 71 11.15 10.22 -0.95
CA HIS A 71 10.12 10.34 0.07
C HIS A 71 9.78 11.79 0.35
N ALA A 72 8.48 12.11 0.40
CA ALA A 72 8.01 13.47 0.68
C ALA A 72 7.93 13.80 2.17
N LEU A 73 7.82 12.79 3.05
CA LEU A 73 7.65 12.97 4.49
C LEU A 73 8.68 12.13 5.25
N THR A 74 9.52 12.77 6.05
CA THR A 74 10.59 12.07 6.78
C THR A 74 10.14 11.58 8.15
N ASP A 75 9.28 12.35 8.85
CA ASP A 75 8.80 12.03 10.18
C ASP A 75 7.38 12.57 10.41
N TRP A 76 6.59 11.90 11.28
CA TRP A 76 5.26 12.30 11.71
C TRP A 76 4.90 11.66 13.06
N LYS A 77 3.82 12.10 13.68
CA LYS A 77 3.52 11.71 15.06
C LYS A 77 2.87 10.33 15.20
N GLY A 78 1.86 10.06 14.39
CA GLY A 78 1.00 8.88 14.53
C GLY A 78 1.17 7.87 13.40
N SER A 79 0.11 7.73 12.60
CA SER A 79 0.08 6.89 11.39
C SER A 79 -0.44 7.75 10.24
N ALA A 80 0.40 8.06 9.28
CA ALA A 80 -0.01 8.79 8.08
C ALA A 80 -0.69 7.82 7.11
N TRP A 81 -1.92 8.18 6.69
CA TRP A 81 -2.74 7.33 5.81
C TRP A 81 -2.99 8.01 4.47
N ALA A 82 -3.85 7.44 3.69
CA ALA A 82 -4.45 7.83 2.44
C ALA A 82 -4.14 9.26 1.97
N PRO A 83 -3.06 9.46 1.20
CA PRO A 83 -2.69 10.78 0.72
C PRO A 83 -3.66 11.27 -0.36
N ASP A 84 -3.78 12.59 -0.47
CA ASP A 84 -4.25 13.24 -1.67
C ASP A 84 -3.11 14.06 -2.28
N PHE A 85 -2.54 13.54 -3.36
CA PHE A 85 -1.43 14.15 -4.08
C PHE A 85 -1.99 15.05 -5.19
N GLN A 86 -1.64 16.33 -5.17
CA GLN A 86 -2.18 17.33 -6.08
C GLN A 86 -1.09 18.25 -6.61
N LYS A 87 -1.26 18.74 -7.84
CA LYS A 87 -0.48 19.85 -8.38
C LYS A 87 -1.41 21.02 -8.67
N VAL A 88 -1.12 22.18 -8.08
CA VAL A 88 -1.87 23.41 -8.32
C VAL A 88 -0.90 24.51 -8.76
N GLY A 89 -1.03 24.94 -10.02
CA GLY A 89 -0.04 25.80 -10.66
C GLY A 89 1.32 25.13 -10.72
N ASP A 90 2.33 25.72 -10.10
CA ASP A 90 3.71 25.24 -10.04
C ASP A 90 4.07 24.54 -8.72
N THR A 91 3.06 24.21 -7.90
CA THR A 91 3.26 23.67 -6.54
C THR A 91 2.59 22.32 -6.37
N TYR A 92 3.34 21.38 -5.80
CA TYR A 92 2.89 20.06 -5.40
C TYR A 92 2.44 20.08 -3.95
N TYR A 93 1.34 19.38 -3.64
CA TYR A 93 0.76 19.26 -2.32
C TYR A 93 0.45 17.80 -2.02
N ILE A 94 0.68 17.37 -0.79
CA ILE A 94 0.19 16.09 -0.27
C ILE A 94 -0.61 16.40 0.99
N TYR A 95 -1.93 16.20 0.91
CA TYR A 95 -2.84 16.25 2.06
C TYR A 95 -2.96 14.84 2.62
N TYR A 96 -2.94 14.69 3.94
CA TYR A 96 -3.01 13.37 4.58
C TYR A 96 -3.55 13.46 6.00
N PRO A 97 -4.24 12.41 6.51
CA PRO A 97 -4.65 12.34 7.91
C PRO A 97 -3.51 11.79 8.77
N ASP A 98 -3.32 12.40 9.93
CA ASP A 98 -2.49 11.90 11.02
C ASP A 98 -3.02 12.40 12.37
N SER A 99 -3.04 11.52 13.38
CA SER A 99 -3.36 11.87 14.78
C SER A 99 -4.66 12.64 14.96
N GLY A 100 -5.71 12.30 14.17
CA GLY A 100 -7.05 12.87 14.27
C GLY A 100 -7.26 14.21 13.55
N SER A 101 -6.28 14.68 12.78
CA SER A 101 -6.37 15.87 11.94
C SER A 101 -5.88 15.57 10.52
N ASN A 102 -6.25 16.42 9.58
CA ASN A 102 -5.66 16.44 8.25
C ASN A 102 -4.51 17.45 8.20
N TRP A 103 -3.41 17.04 7.59
CA TRP A 103 -2.15 17.77 7.45
C TRP A 103 -1.86 18.02 5.98
N VAL A 104 -0.99 18.97 5.69
CA VAL A 104 -0.50 19.22 4.34
C VAL A 104 1.01 19.47 4.35
N ILE A 105 1.70 18.91 3.37
CA ILE A 105 3.06 19.26 2.97
C ILE A 105 3.05 19.73 1.52
N TRP A 106 3.99 20.59 1.15
CA TRP A 106 4.09 21.15 -0.20
C TRP A 106 5.54 21.31 -0.66
N SER A 107 5.73 21.35 -1.98
CA SER A 107 7.03 21.63 -2.61
C SER A 107 6.84 22.27 -3.98
N LYS A 108 7.86 22.99 -4.45
CA LYS A 108 7.98 23.49 -5.83
C LYS A 108 8.62 22.47 -6.77
N ASP A 109 9.30 21.48 -6.21
CA ASP A 109 9.90 20.37 -6.94
C ASP A 109 9.36 19.06 -6.39
N VAL A 110 8.92 18.17 -7.26
CA VAL A 110 8.39 16.86 -6.87
C VAL A 110 9.41 16.00 -6.11
N ALA A 111 10.69 16.18 -6.39
CA ALA A 111 11.79 15.54 -5.65
C ALA A 111 12.10 16.23 -4.30
N GLY A 112 11.46 17.35 -4.01
CA GLY A 112 11.67 18.14 -2.80
C GLY A 112 12.73 19.25 -2.97
N PRO A 113 13.11 19.93 -1.88
CA PRO A 113 12.70 19.63 -0.51
C PRO A 113 11.21 19.92 -0.27
N TRP A 114 10.58 19.06 0.51
CA TRP A 114 9.20 19.23 0.97
C TRP A 114 9.17 20.08 2.25
N SER A 115 8.07 20.81 2.44
CA SER A 115 7.86 21.64 3.63
C SER A 115 7.70 20.79 4.90
N GLU A 116 7.86 21.43 6.06
CA GLU A 116 7.38 20.88 7.31
C GLU A 116 5.85 20.70 7.24
N PRO A 117 5.30 19.68 7.93
CA PRO A 117 3.86 19.41 7.99
C PRO A 117 3.07 20.56 8.64
N ILE A 118 1.99 20.98 8.00
CA ILE A 118 1.06 21.99 8.48
C ILE A 118 -0.25 21.32 8.89
N ASP A 119 -0.66 21.47 10.14
CA ASP A 119 -1.92 20.96 10.67
C ASP A 119 -3.08 21.88 10.28
N LEU A 120 -3.98 21.39 9.44
CA LEU A 120 -5.15 22.14 8.95
C LEU A 120 -6.28 22.29 9.99
N LYS A 121 -6.21 21.54 11.10
CA LYS A 121 -7.28 21.48 12.13
C LYS A 121 -8.63 21.02 11.54
N ILE A 122 -8.57 20.11 10.59
CA ILE A 122 -9.74 19.51 9.94
C ILE A 122 -9.78 18.04 10.32
N GLY A 123 -10.84 17.60 10.97
CA GLY A 123 -11.06 16.21 11.33
C GLY A 123 -11.45 15.33 10.12
N GLY A 124 -11.61 14.04 10.37
CA GLY A 124 -11.88 13.04 9.34
C GLY A 124 -10.62 12.44 8.75
N ILE A 125 -10.80 11.50 7.81
CA ILE A 125 -9.71 10.82 7.10
C ILE A 125 -9.90 10.96 5.59
N ASP A 126 -8.92 10.50 4.83
CA ASP A 126 -8.96 10.37 3.37
C ASP A 126 -9.29 11.70 2.67
N PRO A 127 -8.41 12.70 2.80
CA PRO A 127 -8.65 13.98 2.17
C PRO A 127 -8.72 13.89 0.64
N GLY A 128 -9.50 14.79 0.04
CA GLY A 128 -9.56 15.00 -1.40
C GLY A 128 -9.67 16.48 -1.71
N LEU A 129 -8.62 17.09 -2.26
CA LEU A 129 -8.62 18.49 -2.66
C LEU A 129 -9.41 18.67 -3.95
N VAL A 130 -10.18 19.73 -4.02
CA VAL A 130 -10.68 20.25 -5.28
C VAL A 130 -10.36 21.73 -5.41
N VAL A 131 -9.99 22.15 -6.61
CA VAL A 131 -9.81 23.55 -7.00
C VAL A 131 -10.89 23.89 -8.00
N THR A 132 -11.68 24.91 -7.70
CA THR A 132 -12.73 25.38 -8.65
C THR A 132 -12.11 26.14 -9.81
N PRO A 133 -12.84 26.32 -10.92
CA PRO A 133 -12.38 27.17 -12.04
C PRO A 133 -11.99 28.60 -11.62
N GLU A 134 -12.59 29.12 -10.54
CA GLU A 134 -12.27 30.44 -9.98
C GLU A 134 -11.05 30.42 -9.03
N GLY A 135 -10.41 29.25 -8.86
CA GLY A 135 -9.22 29.08 -8.02
C GLY A 135 -9.51 28.87 -6.52
N LYS A 136 -10.79 28.75 -6.11
CA LYS A 136 -11.13 28.43 -4.72
C LYS A 136 -10.82 26.98 -4.39
N ARG A 137 -10.34 26.72 -3.18
CA ARG A 137 -9.92 25.40 -2.72
C ARG A 137 -10.82 24.85 -1.64
N TYR A 138 -11.14 23.57 -1.73
CA TYR A 138 -11.96 22.86 -0.77
C TYR A 138 -11.35 21.48 -0.50
N LEU A 139 -11.35 21.08 0.76
CA LEU A 139 -10.91 19.75 1.17
C LEU A 139 -12.12 18.89 1.54
N PHE A 140 -12.35 17.86 0.77
CA PHE A 140 -13.30 16.81 1.13
C PHE A 140 -12.63 15.82 2.08
N THR A 141 -13.41 15.23 2.98
CA THR A 141 -12.98 14.14 3.87
C THR A 141 -14.06 13.07 3.93
N ASN A 142 -13.74 11.93 4.54
CA ASN A 142 -14.67 10.82 4.72
C ASN A 142 -16.05 11.28 5.23
N VAL A 143 -17.05 10.40 5.11
CA VAL A 143 -18.48 10.62 5.38
C VAL A 143 -19.07 11.82 4.65
N GLY A 144 -18.49 12.23 3.51
CA GLY A 144 -19.03 13.27 2.63
C GLY A 144 -18.98 14.68 3.20
N ASN A 145 -17.97 15.02 3.97
CA ASN A 145 -17.74 16.35 4.51
C ASN A 145 -16.87 17.19 3.58
N VAL A 146 -17.07 18.52 3.58
CA VAL A 146 -16.25 19.47 2.83
C VAL A 146 -15.94 20.70 3.68
N THR A 147 -14.69 21.16 3.61
CA THR A 147 -14.17 22.32 4.33
C THR A 147 -13.49 23.28 3.35
N PRO A 148 -13.88 24.60 3.32
CA PRO A 148 -13.16 25.59 2.53
C PRO A 148 -11.73 25.78 3.07
N LEU A 149 -10.77 25.91 2.14
CA LEU A 149 -9.38 26.27 2.45
C LEU A 149 -9.06 27.69 2.00
N THR A 150 -7.98 28.25 2.54
CA THR A 150 -7.34 29.47 2.01
C THR A 150 -6.90 29.30 0.57
N ASP A 151 -6.67 30.40 -0.15
CA ASP A 151 -6.31 30.37 -1.58
C ASP A 151 -4.98 29.64 -1.85
N ASP A 152 -4.07 29.58 -0.86
CA ASP A 152 -2.84 28.78 -0.90
C ASP A 152 -3.02 27.30 -0.51
N GLY A 153 -4.20 26.95 0.05
CA GLY A 153 -4.53 25.59 0.50
C GLY A 153 -3.88 25.16 1.80
N LEU A 154 -3.26 26.09 2.54
CA LEU A 154 -2.45 25.75 3.73
C LEU A 154 -3.17 25.97 5.05
N ALA A 155 -4.41 26.46 5.03
CA ALA A 155 -5.22 26.64 6.21
C ALA A 155 -6.72 26.47 5.93
N ARG A 156 -7.46 26.11 6.96
CA ARG A 156 -8.93 26.13 6.98
C ARG A 156 -9.43 27.57 6.84
N ALA A 157 -10.40 27.81 5.94
CA ALA A 157 -10.98 29.15 5.69
C ALA A 157 -12.47 29.26 6.05
N GLY A 158 -13.10 28.17 6.52
CA GLY A 158 -14.52 28.18 6.86
C GLY A 158 -14.97 26.92 7.60
N GLU A 159 -16.28 26.83 7.86
CA GLU A 159 -16.87 25.70 8.57
C GLU A 159 -16.98 24.46 7.67
N THR A 160 -16.77 23.31 8.27
CA THR A 160 -17.02 22.01 7.63
C THR A 160 -18.51 21.78 7.46
N LYS A 161 -18.94 21.35 6.27
CA LYS A 161 -20.32 20.99 5.97
C LYS A 161 -20.42 19.56 5.49
N HIS A 162 -21.44 18.85 5.90
CA HIS A 162 -21.81 17.57 5.32
C HIS A 162 -22.61 17.80 4.03
N VAL A 163 -22.21 17.17 2.92
CA VAL A 163 -22.78 17.40 1.59
C VAL A 163 -23.17 16.15 0.82
N TYR A 164 -22.74 14.98 1.27
CA TYR A 164 -22.99 13.72 0.57
C TYR A 164 -23.07 12.54 1.55
N GLY A 165 -24.09 11.69 1.40
CA GLY A 165 -24.34 10.54 2.28
C GLY A 165 -23.90 9.17 1.75
N GLY A 166 -23.34 9.13 0.56
CA GLY A 166 -22.95 7.87 -0.09
C GLY A 166 -23.99 7.37 -1.11
N TRP A 167 -23.71 6.21 -1.65
CA TRP A 167 -24.60 5.46 -2.53
C TRP A 167 -25.29 4.34 -1.75
N ASP A 168 -26.59 4.20 -1.92
CA ASP A 168 -27.37 3.11 -1.32
C ASP A 168 -27.15 1.84 -2.15
N TYR A 169 -26.22 0.97 -1.71
CA TYR A 169 -26.00 -0.34 -2.30
C TYR A 169 -26.96 -1.39 -1.69
N PRO A 170 -27.18 -2.53 -2.37
CA PRO A 170 -28.10 -3.56 -1.88
C PRO A 170 -27.76 -4.07 -0.48
N ASP A 171 -28.75 -4.12 0.41
CA ASP A 171 -28.58 -4.54 1.81
C ASP A 171 -28.06 -5.98 1.96
N GLU A 172 -28.29 -6.83 0.94
CA GLU A 172 -27.82 -8.22 0.92
C GLU A 172 -26.34 -8.38 0.57
N TRP A 173 -25.63 -7.27 0.23
CA TRP A 173 -24.21 -7.36 -0.05
C TRP A 173 -23.41 -7.51 1.23
N ASP A 174 -22.47 -8.48 1.19
CA ASP A 174 -21.59 -8.77 2.33
C ASP A 174 -20.44 -7.75 2.36
N THR A 175 -20.55 -6.80 3.29
CA THR A 175 -19.58 -5.69 3.48
C THR A 175 -19.11 -5.64 4.93
N GLU A 176 -17.93 -5.07 5.17
CA GLU A 176 -17.40 -4.84 6.51
C GLU A 176 -18.22 -3.76 7.25
N CYS A 177 -18.58 -2.69 6.55
CA CYS A 177 -19.25 -1.51 7.10
C CYS A 177 -19.77 -0.61 5.96
N GLY A 178 -20.52 0.43 6.27
CA GLY A 178 -20.89 1.47 5.28
C GLY A 178 -19.69 2.25 4.76
N CYS A 179 -18.81 2.64 5.64
CA CYS A 179 -17.46 3.19 5.42
C CYS A 179 -17.31 4.08 4.18
N LEU A 180 -18.08 5.18 4.11
CA LEU A 180 -17.93 6.17 3.06
C LEU A 180 -16.62 6.94 3.27
N GLU A 181 -15.63 6.75 2.39
CA GLU A 181 -14.29 7.29 2.50
C GLU A 181 -13.69 7.63 1.14
N SER A 182 -12.44 8.12 1.09
CA SER A 182 -11.69 8.36 -0.15
C SER A 182 -12.38 9.27 -1.17
N PRO A 183 -12.84 10.47 -0.82
CA PRO A 183 -13.48 11.38 -1.78
C PRO A 183 -12.45 12.03 -2.71
N LYS A 184 -12.07 11.35 -3.81
CA LYS A 184 -11.17 11.91 -4.83
C LYS A 184 -11.96 12.70 -5.87
N LEU A 185 -11.60 13.96 -6.08
CA LEU A 185 -12.34 14.90 -6.90
C LEU A 185 -11.71 15.08 -8.29
N THR A 186 -12.53 14.99 -9.32
CA THR A 186 -12.14 15.27 -10.72
C THR A 186 -13.15 16.27 -11.32
N TYR A 187 -12.66 17.42 -11.82
CA TYR A 187 -13.51 18.35 -12.59
C TYR A 187 -13.47 18.00 -14.07
N HIS A 188 -14.62 17.68 -14.66
CA HIS A 188 -14.71 17.30 -16.06
C HIS A 188 -16.03 17.80 -16.67
N ASN A 189 -15.96 18.49 -17.81
CA ASN A 189 -17.13 18.96 -18.59
C ASN A 189 -18.20 19.69 -17.75
N GLY A 190 -17.77 20.57 -16.83
CA GLY A 190 -18.68 21.41 -16.03
C GLY A 190 -19.29 20.72 -14.81
N TYR A 191 -18.80 19.52 -14.46
CA TYR A 191 -19.18 18.79 -13.24
C TYR A 191 -17.95 18.46 -12.39
N TYR A 192 -18.15 18.47 -11.09
CA TYR A 192 -17.27 17.82 -10.12
C TYR A 192 -17.71 16.35 -9.99
N TYR A 193 -16.80 15.43 -10.19
CA TYR A 193 -17.00 14.01 -9.94
C TYR A 193 -16.27 13.62 -8.67
N MET A 194 -16.98 13.06 -7.74
CA MET A 194 -16.42 12.50 -6.52
C MET A 194 -16.38 10.97 -6.68
N THR A 195 -15.18 10.43 -6.81
CA THR A 195 -14.93 9.00 -6.71
C THR A 195 -14.69 8.67 -5.24
N SER A 196 -15.56 7.90 -4.63
CA SER A 196 -15.46 7.53 -3.21
C SER A 196 -15.35 6.03 -3.06
N ALA A 197 -14.88 5.58 -1.90
CA ALA A 197 -14.94 4.18 -1.50
C ALA A 197 -16.07 3.94 -0.52
N GLN A 198 -16.66 2.74 -0.55
CA GLN A 198 -17.63 2.25 0.42
C GLN A 198 -17.40 0.77 0.72
N GLY A 199 -18.01 0.26 1.80
CA GLY A 199 -18.00 -1.15 2.18
C GLY A 199 -16.85 -1.58 3.09
N GLY A 200 -15.79 -0.80 3.20
CA GLY A 200 -14.59 -1.12 3.98
C GLY A 200 -13.62 -2.08 3.29
N THR A 201 -12.32 -1.88 3.52
CA THR A 201 -11.26 -2.63 2.82
C THR A 201 -10.90 -3.97 3.45
N ALA A 202 -11.33 -4.22 4.70
CA ALA A 202 -11.18 -5.51 5.38
C ALA A 202 -12.40 -6.42 5.18
N GLY A 203 -12.43 -7.57 5.88
CA GLY A 203 -13.59 -8.47 5.88
C GLY A 203 -13.71 -9.31 4.62
N PRO A 204 -14.94 -9.50 4.08
CA PRO A 204 -15.18 -10.35 2.94
C PRO A 204 -14.57 -9.83 1.63
N ALA A 205 -14.32 -10.72 0.69
CA ALA A 205 -13.75 -10.39 -0.62
C ALA A 205 -14.55 -9.34 -1.39
N THR A 206 -15.86 -9.30 -1.17
CA THR A 206 -16.84 -8.42 -1.82
C THR A 206 -17.08 -7.11 -1.08
N SER A 207 -16.32 -6.81 -0.01
CA SER A 207 -16.62 -5.71 0.88
C SER A 207 -16.44 -4.35 0.22
N HIS A 208 -15.23 -4.06 -0.25
CA HIS A 208 -14.87 -2.73 -0.73
C HIS A 208 -15.33 -2.47 -2.16
N MET A 209 -15.69 -1.23 -2.47
CA MET A 209 -16.09 -0.80 -3.80
C MET A 209 -15.72 0.66 -4.06
N ALA A 210 -15.50 1.02 -5.32
CA ALA A 210 -15.44 2.41 -5.75
C ALA A 210 -16.78 2.85 -6.33
N VAL A 211 -17.30 3.97 -5.83
CA VAL A 211 -18.56 4.57 -6.29
C VAL A 211 -18.33 5.99 -6.80
N CYS A 212 -19.27 6.51 -7.59
CA CYS A 212 -19.19 7.84 -8.17
C CYS A 212 -20.46 8.63 -7.89
N ALA A 213 -20.28 9.90 -7.52
CA ALA A 213 -21.31 10.92 -7.57
C ALA A 213 -20.80 12.15 -8.30
N ARG A 214 -21.70 12.98 -8.86
CA ARG A 214 -21.34 14.27 -9.49
C ARG A 214 -22.21 15.40 -9.03
N SER A 215 -21.69 16.61 -9.11
CA SER A 215 -22.45 17.85 -8.89
C SER A 215 -21.87 18.98 -9.76
N LYS A 216 -22.69 20.01 -10.00
CA LYS A 216 -22.22 21.30 -10.59
C LYS A 216 -21.72 22.27 -9.52
N ASP A 217 -22.05 22.01 -8.27
CA ASP A 217 -21.67 22.85 -7.13
C ASP A 217 -20.95 22.00 -6.07
N ILE A 218 -19.95 22.58 -5.41
CA ILE A 218 -19.15 21.92 -4.37
C ILE A 218 -20.04 21.44 -3.20
N TYR A 219 -21.09 22.17 -2.92
CA TYR A 219 -22.02 21.83 -1.83
C TYR A 219 -23.19 20.94 -2.26
N GLY A 220 -23.22 20.52 -3.54
CA GLY A 220 -24.28 19.69 -4.07
C GLY A 220 -25.47 20.47 -4.67
N PRO A 221 -26.57 19.82 -4.99
CA PRO A 221 -26.83 18.40 -4.69
C PRO A 221 -25.92 17.45 -5.50
N TRP A 222 -25.50 16.36 -4.85
CA TRP A 222 -24.72 15.30 -5.47
C TRP A 222 -25.63 14.22 -6.03
N GLU A 223 -25.45 13.87 -7.28
CA GLU A 223 -26.20 12.85 -8.02
C GLU A 223 -25.33 11.57 -8.13
N ASN A 224 -25.86 10.44 -7.68
CA ASN A 224 -25.18 9.15 -7.79
C ASN A 224 -25.14 8.64 -9.24
N SER A 225 -24.00 8.04 -9.63
CA SER A 225 -23.85 7.43 -10.96
C SER A 225 -24.82 6.25 -11.13
N PRO A 226 -25.49 6.17 -12.31
CA PRO A 226 -26.30 4.98 -12.66
C PRO A 226 -25.43 3.74 -12.93
N TYR A 227 -24.11 3.89 -12.93
CA TYR A 227 -23.14 2.80 -13.14
C TYR A 227 -22.47 2.34 -11.84
N ASN A 228 -22.92 2.84 -10.68
CA ASN A 228 -22.40 2.36 -9.39
C ASN A 228 -22.73 0.88 -9.15
N PRO A 229 -21.81 0.10 -8.56
CA PRO A 229 -20.44 0.48 -8.25
C PRO A 229 -19.57 0.53 -9.52
N ILE A 230 -18.66 1.51 -9.60
CA ILE A 230 -17.74 1.64 -10.75
C ILE A 230 -16.75 0.48 -10.77
N VAL A 231 -16.20 0.12 -9.61
CA VAL A 231 -15.32 -1.02 -9.40
C VAL A 231 -15.79 -1.79 -8.18
N HIS A 232 -15.91 -3.10 -8.31
CA HIS A 232 -16.33 -3.98 -7.22
C HIS A 232 -15.85 -5.43 -7.48
N THR A 233 -15.72 -6.21 -6.42
CA THR A 233 -15.54 -7.66 -6.47
C THR A 233 -16.87 -8.32 -6.21
N TYR A 234 -17.43 -9.02 -7.18
CA TYR A 234 -18.75 -9.67 -7.08
C TYR A 234 -18.69 -11.08 -6.52
N SER A 235 -17.51 -11.70 -6.48
CA SER A 235 -17.34 -13.07 -6.03
C SER A 235 -15.94 -13.31 -5.44
N ALA A 236 -15.88 -14.10 -4.37
CA ALA A 236 -14.62 -14.59 -3.80
C ALA A 236 -13.83 -15.52 -4.76
N SER A 237 -14.39 -15.88 -5.93
CA SER A 237 -13.66 -16.59 -6.98
C SER A 237 -12.75 -15.68 -7.82
N GLU A 238 -12.98 -14.35 -7.82
CA GLU A 238 -12.17 -13.38 -8.55
C GLU A 238 -10.75 -13.31 -8.01
N GLU A 239 -9.82 -12.87 -8.85
CA GLU A 239 -8.39 -12.70 -8.51
C GLU A 239 -8.17 -11.56 -7.51
N TRP A 240 -8.88 -10.46 -7.69
CA TRP A 240 -8.74 -9.22 -6.92
C TRP A 240 -9.92 -9.03 -5.98
N TRP A 241 -9.64 -8.86 -4.68
CA TRP A 241 -10.61 -8.73 -3.62
C TRP A 241 -10.59 -7.35 -2.99
N SER A 242 -11.74 -6.91 -2.49
CA SER A 242 -11.90 -5.61 -1.80
C SER A 242 -11.34 -4.45 -2.63
N LYS A 243 -11.81 -4.35 -3.88
CA LYS A 243 -11.42 -3.29 -4.83
C LYS A 243 -12.02 -1.96 -4.41
N GLY A 244 -11.21 -0.95 -4.12
CA GLY A 244 -11.72 0.37 -3.71
C GLY A 244 -10.64 1.43 -3.59
N HIS A 245 -10.99 2.60 -3.07
CA HIS A 245 -10.10 3.74 -2.89
C HIS A 245 -9.50 4.21 -4.23
N GLY A 246 -10.37 4.63 -5.17
CA GLY A 246 -10.01 4.90 -6.56
C GLY A 246 -9.68 6.37 -6.83
N THR A 247 -8.66 6.60 -7.66
CA THR A 247 -8.32 7.90 -8.25
C THR A 247 -8.40 7.82 -9.78
N LEU A 248 -9.03 8.81 -10.43
CA LEU A 248 -9.09 8.88 -11.88
C LEU A 248 -7.85 9.55 -12.45
N ILE A 249 -7.38 9.07 -13.61
CA ILE A 249 -6.26 9.66 -14.34
C ILE A 249 -6.44 9.51 -15.85
N GLU A 250 -6.15 10.58 -16.61
CA GLU A 250 -6.02 10.52 -18.05
C GLU A 250 -4.60 10.07 -18.39
N GLY A 251 -4.49 8.88 -18.98
CA GLY A 251 -3.23 8.28 -19.37
C GLY A 251 -2.75 8.73 -20.76
N PRO A 252 -1.65 8.14 -21.24
CA PRO A 252 -1.15 8.37 -22.59
C PRO A 252 -2.22 8.09 -23.66
N GLY A 253 -2.25 8.91 -24.71
CA GLY A 253 -3.21 8.77 -25.80
C GLY A 253 -4.65 9.14 -25.43
N GLY A 254 -4.89 9.74 -24.25
CA GLY A 254 -6.22 10.18 -23.81
C GLY A 254 -7.11 9.08 -23.26
N GLN A 255 -6.60 7.85 -23.06
CA GLN A 255 -7.31 6.79 -22.37
C GLN A 255 -7.39 7.10 -20.89
N TRP A 256 -8.61 7.13 -20.33
CA TRP A 256 -8.82 7.32 -18.90
C TRP A 256 -8.78 6.00 -18.13
N TRP A 257 -8.31 6.07 -16.88
CA TRP A 257 -8.16 4.95 -15.98
C TRP A 257 -8.71 5.31 -14.60
N ILE A 258 -9.20 4.30 -13.90
CA ILE A 258 -9.36 4.34 -12.44
C ILE A 258 -8.27 3.48 -11.82
N MET A 259 -7.42 4.10 -10.99
CA MET A 259 -6.37 3.42 -10.21
C MET A 259 -6.85 3.27 -8.78
N TYR A 260 -6.77 2.08 -8.21
CA TYR A 260 -7.33 1.75 -6.91
C TYR A 260 -6.49 0.66 -6.23
N HIS A 261 -6.77 0.34 -4.97
CA HIS A 261 -6.12 -0.79 -4.34
C HIS A 261 -7.01 -2.04 -4.29
N ALA A 262 -6.37 -3.22 -4.20
CA ALA A 262 -7.04 -4.50 -4.00
C ALA A 262 -6.10 -5.51 -3.33
N TYR A 263 -6.67 -6.46 -2.60
CA TYR A 263 -5.95 -7.67 -2.18
C TYR A 263 -5.93 -8.70 -3.31
N LYS A 264 -4.80 -9.37 -3.47
CA LYS A 264 -4.77 -10.57 -4.30
C LYS A 264 -5.39 -11.74 -3.53
N LYS A 265 -6.24 -12.50 -4.16
CA LYS A 265 -6.87 -13.70 -3.60
C LYS A 265 -5.86 -14.61 -2.93
N ASN A 266 -6.11 -15.00 -1.69
CA ASN A 266 -5.26 -15.84 -0.86
C ASN A 266 -3.87 -15.27 -0.52
N ALA A 267 -3.60 -13.99 -0.77
CA ALA A 267 -2.29 -13.36 -0.56
C ALA A 267 -2.35 -12.11 0.34
N HIS A 268 -3.27 -12.03 1.28
CA HIS A 268 -3.48 -10.86 2.17
C HIS A 268 -2.23 -10.44 2.94
N ALA A 269 -1.31 -11.37 3.22
CA ALA A 269 -0.13 -11.09 4.02
C ALA A 269 0.81 -10.04 3.41
N ILE A 270 0.80 -9.88 2.07
CA ILE A 270 1.62 -8.87 1.39
C ILE A 270 0.92 -7.52 1.19
N GLY A 271 -0.29 -7.34 1.74
CA GLY A 271 -0.99 -6.06 1.73
C GLY A 271 -1.83 -5.82 0.48
N ARG A 272 -2.11 -4.55 0.22
CA ARG A 272 -3.00 -4.07 -0.83
C ARG A 272 -2.19 -3.61 -2.03
N HIS A 273 -2.35 -4.28 -3.16
CA HIS A 273 -1.70 -3.94 -4.42
C HIS A 273 -2.35 -2.71 -5.06
N THR A 274 -1.58 -1.92 -5.80
CA THR A 274 -2.14 -0.94 -6.73
C THR A 274 -2.52 -1.62 -8.03
N VAL A 275 -3.77 -1.49 -8.43
CA VAL A 275 -4.35 -2.00 -9.66
C VAL A 275 -5.05 -0.86 -10.41
N MET A 276 -5.27 -1.03 -11.72
CA MET A 276 -6.05 -0.08 -12.50
C MET A 276 -6.98 -0.78 -13.48
N GLU A 277 -8.08 -0.11 -13.82
CA GLU A 277 -9.01 -0.53 -14.87
C GLU A 277 -9.27 0.63 -15.84
N PRO A 278 -9.44 0.37 -17.16
CA PRO A 278 -9.76 1.40 -18.12
C PRO A 278 -11.20 1.88 -17.93
N ILE A 279 -11.42 3.17 -18.10
CA ILE A 279 -12.76 3.77 -18.09
C ILE A 279 -13.05 4.53 -19.38
N GLU A 280 -14.34 4.69 -19.69
CA GLU A 280 -14.85 5.57 -20.74
C GLU A 280 -15.82 6.59 -20.17
N TRP A 281 -15.82 7.79 -20.75
CA TRP A 281 -16.84 8.79 -20.54
C TRP A 281 -18.03 8.54 -21.48
N THR A 282 -19.20 8.32 -20.90
CA THR A 282 -20.44 8.05 -21.65
C THR A 282 -21.04 9.34 -22.22
N LYS A 283 -21.95 9.22 -23.20
CA LYS A 283 -22.69 10.38 -23.74
C LYS A 283 -23.53 11.11 -22.68
N GLY A 284 -23.92 10.42 -21.60
CA GLY A 284 -24.62 11.00 -20.45
C GLY A 284 -23.71 11.79 -19.50
N GLY A 285 -22.41 11.89 -19.80
CA GLY A 285 -21.42 12.58 -18.98
C GLY A 285 -21.06 11.84 -17.70
N TRP A 286 -21.26 10.52 -17.64
CA TRP A 286 -20.78 9.65 -16.58
C TRP A 286 -19.58 8.83 -17.06
N TYR A 287 -18.81 8.29 -16.13
CA TYR A 287 -17.78 7.30 -16.49
C TYR A 287 -18.15 5.91 -15.97
N ARG A 288 -17.62 4.90 -16.63
CA ARG A 288 -17.73 3.49 -16.26
C ARG A 288 -16.50 2.73 -16.73
N THR A 289 -16.23 1.54 -16.18
CA THR A 289 -15.16 0.67 -16.66
C THR A 289 -15.46 0.09 -18.04
N ILE A 290 -14.40 -0.10 -18.84
CA ILE A 290 -14.46 -0.73 -20.19
C ILE A 290 -14.13 -2.22 -20.01
N LYS A 291 -15.03 -3.09 -20.49
CA LYS A 291 -14.86 -4.56 -20.36
C LYS A 291 -14.02 -5.18 -21.48
N ASP A 292 -14.07 -4.59 -22.68
CA ASP A 292 -13.55 -5.20 -23.90
C ASP A 292 -12.24 -4.56 -24.39
N LEU A 293 -11.57 -3.73 -23.58
CA LEU A 293 -10.26 -3.19 -23.92
C LEU A 293 -9.18 -4.24 -23.66
N ASP A 294 -8.37 -4.57 -24.67
CA ASP A 294 -7.22 -5.46 -24.49
C ASP A 294 -6.10 -4.74 -23.73
N VAL A 295 -5.90 -5.14 -22.49
CA VAL A 295 -4.87 -4.65 -21.57
C VAL A 295 -3.80 -5.71 -21.26
N THR A 296 -3.82 -6.85 -21.94
CA THR A 296 -2.90 -7.98 -21.70
C THR A 296 -1.44 -7.68 -22.00
N HIS A 297 -1.20 -6.65 -22.82
CA HIS A 297 0.13 -6.15 -23.15
C HIS A 297 0.76 -5.35 -22.00
N LEU A 298 -0.04 -4.81 -21.08
CA LEU A 298 0.43 -4.08 -19.90
C LEU A 298 0.94 -5.07 -18.86
N LYS A 299 2.21 -4.95 -18.49
CA LYS A 299 2.83 -5.85 -17.50
C LYS A 299 3.13 -5.08 -16.23
N PRO A 300 2.92 -5.70 -15.05
CA PRO A 300 3.28 -5.07 -13.79
C PRO A 300 4.78 -4.78 -13.76
N MET A 301 5.15 -3.72 -13.07
CA MET A 301 6.55 -3.45 -12.79
C MET A 301 7.16 -4.57 -11.92
N THR A 302 8.47 -4.75 -12.05
CA THR A 302 9.24 -5.59 -11.14
C THR A 302 9.90 -4.70 -10.10
N ILE A 303 9.68 -5.02 -8.83
CA ILE A 303 10.29 -4.30 -7.71
C ILE A 303 11.37 -5.20 -7.11
N ASP A 304 12.63 -4.76 -7.18
CA ASP A 304 13.74 -5.38 -6.48
C ASP A 304 14.07 -4.57 -5.23
N ILE A 305 13.94 -5.21 -4.08
CA ILE A 305 14.24 -4.62 -2.77
C ILE A 305 15.58 -5.11 -2.21
N SER A 306 16.37 -5.80 -3.01
CA SER A 306 17.73 -6.21 -2.62
C SER A 306 18.64 -5.02 -2.39
N ASP A 307 19.61 -5.15 -1.49
CA ASP A 307 20.58 -4.09 -1.19
C ASP A 307 21.94 -4.70 -0.83
N ASN A 308 23.01 -4.22 -1.46
CA ASN A 308 24.38 -4.58 -1.14
C ASN A 308 25.09 -3.55 -0.25
N PHE A 309 24.36 -2.49 0.15
CA PHE A 309 24.81 -1.39 1.01
C PHE A 309 26.07 -0.68 0.54
N GLU A 310 26.41 -0.75 -0.76
CA GLU A 310 27.54 -0.01 -1.34
C GLU A 310 27.26 1.48 -1.48
N SER A 311 25.99 1.89 -1.55
CA SER A 311 25.58 3.28 -1.61
C SER A 311 25.89 4.01 -0.29
N ALA A 312 26.34 5.25 -0.37
CA ALA A 312 26.50 6.11 0.79
C ALA A 312 25.15 6.53 1.41
N LYS A 313 24.07 6.38 0.67
CA LYS A 313 22.69 6.64 1.13
C LYS A 313 21.94 5.33 1.23
N ILE A 314 21.14 5.19 2.28
CA ILE A 314 20.25 4.06 2.42
C ILE A 314 19.22 4.01 1.27
N GLY A 315 18.91 2.83 0.77
CA GLY A 315 17.99 2.64 -0.34
C GLY A 315 16.57 3.08 0.00
N TRP A 316 15.80 3.47 -1.02
CA TRP A 316 14.41 3.93 -0.90
C TRP A 316 13.45 2.87 -0.32
N GLN A 317 13.78 1.59 -0.45
CA GLN A 317 12.98 0.47 0.02
C GLN A 317 12.96 0.32 1.54
N TRP A 318 13.89 0.96 2.26
CA TRP A 318 14.05 0.80 3.69
C TRP A 318 13.25 1.82 4.48
N ALA A 319 12.58 1.33 5.50
CA ALA A 319 11.87 2.14 6.48
C ALA A 319 12.07 1.63 7.91
N GLY A 320 11.89 2.50 8.88
CA GLY A 320 11.82 2.14 10.29
C GLY A 320 10.39 2.10 10.80
N TRP A 321 10.13 1.34 11.86
CA TRP A 321 8.84 1.30 12.54
C TRP A 321 8.71 2.48 13.49
N LYS A 322 7.89 3.48 13.12
CA LYS A 322 7.65 4.70 13.92
C LYS A 322 8.89 5.55 14.21
N GLU A 323 10.02 5.20 13.63
CA GLU A 323 11.30 5.91 13.75
C GLU A 323 11.88 6.13 12.35
N PRO A 324 12.34 7.35 12.00
CA PRO A 324 12.98 7.60 10.71
C PRO A 324 14.16 6.66 10.46
N ILE A 325 14.23 6.06 9.27
CA ILE A 325 15.30 5.11 8.92
C ILE A 325 16.69 5.69 9.11
N THR A 326 16.84 7.00 8.91
CA THR A 326 18.13 7.71 9.10
C THR A 326 18.61 7.73 10.54
N ASN A 327 17.73 7.51 11.53
CA ASN A 327 18.08 7.37 12.94
C ASN A 327 18.45 5.91 13.30
N ILE A 328 18.06 4.96 12.43
CA ILE A 328 18.22 3.52 12.65
C ILE A 328 19.54 3.02 12.06
N VAL A 329 19.95 3.52 10.91
CA VAL A 329 21.03 2.93 10.13
C VAL A 329 21.99 4.01 9.56
N SER A 330 23.26 3.64 9.51
CA SER A 330 24.25 4.33 8.67
C SER A 330 24.91 3.33 7.72
N THR A 331 25.33 3.78 6.54
CA THR A 331 26.03 2.94 5.57
C THR A 331 27.52 3.19 5.59
N LYS A 332 28.33 2.16 5.46
CA LYS A 332 29.78 2.24 5.38
C LYS A 332 30.37 1.09 4.55
N LYS A 333 30.83 1.41 3.33
CA LYS A 333 31.55 0.46 2.44
C LYS A 333 30.96 -0.97 2.41
N GLY A 334 29.79 -1.11 1.82
CA GLY A 334 29.14 -2.41 1.66
C GLY A 334 28.61 -3.00 2.96
N ALA A 335 28.23 -2.15 3.91
CA ALA A 335 27.54 -2.56 5.12
C ALA A 335 26.53 -1.51 5.61
N ALA A 336 25.38 -1.97 6.05
CA ALA A 336 24.46 -1.22 6.88
C ALA A 336 24.85 -1.44 8.36
N ILE A 337 25.17 -0.35 9.05
CA ILE A 337 25.51 -0.36 10.48
C ILE A 337 24.27 0.01 11.27
N VAL A 338 23.71 -0.94 12.00
CA VAL A 338 22.48 -0.78 12.78
C VAL A 338 22.82 -0.85 14.26
N PRO A 339 22.85 0.28 15.01
CA PRO A 339 23.02 0.29 16.44
C PRO A 339 21.91 -0.56 17.11
N ALA A 340 22.29 -1.44 18.00
CA ALA A 340 21.39 -2.29 18.73
C ALA A 340 20.60 -1.51 19.78
N THR A 341 19.36 -1.91 20.03
CA THR A 341 18.51 -1.38 21.10
C THR A 341 17.62 -2.47 21.67
N GLY A 342 17.07 -2.24 22.86
CA GLY A 342 16.09 -3.13 23.46
C GLY A 342 16.66 -4.46 23.93
N THR A 343 15.75 -5.37 24.25
CA THR A 343 16.09 -6.72 24.76
C THR A 343 15.46 -7.85 23.93
N THR A 344 14.53 -7.51 23.07
CA THR A 344 13.77 -8.44 22.22
C THR A 344 13.47 -7.79 20.87
N PRO A 345 13.01 -8.53 19.85
CA PRO A 345 12.54 -7.93 18.60
C PRO A 345 11.39 -6.93 18.77
N LYS A 346 10.68 -6.90 19.90
CA LYS A 346 9.58 -5.93 20.17
C LYS A 346 10.08 -4.50 20.31
N ASP A 347 11.26 -4.34 20.87
CA ASP A 347 11.91 -3.07 21.24
C ASP A 347 13.29 -2.90 20.56
N GLY A 348 13.67 -3.86 19.73
CA GLY A 348 14.86 -3.81 18.89
C GLY A 348 14.68 -2.89 17.66
N ARG A 349 15.79 -2.43 17.10
CA ARG A 349 15.76 -1.68 15.84
C ARG A 349 15.49 -2.56 14.65
N MET A 350 14.60 -2.08 13.77
CA MET A 350 14.18 -2.79 12.56
C MET A 350 14.41 -1.93 11.33
N MET A 351 15.14 -2.46 10.35
CA MET A 351 15.12 -1.98 8.97
C MET A 351 14.14 -2.84 8.19
N ILE A 352 13.07 -2.27 7.66
CA ILE A 352 11.90 -2.97 7.15
C ILE A 352 11.70 -2.62 5.68
N ALA A 353 11.44 -3.61 4.82
CA ALA A 353 11.14 -3.40 3.41
C ALA A 353 9.80 -4.08 3.04
N ALA A 354 9.03 -3.47 2.13
CA ALA A 354 7.79 -4.06 1.63
C ALA A 354 8.08 -5.14 0.60
N ALA A 355 7.61 -6.38 0.84
CA ALA A 355 7.77 -7.48 -0.10
C ALA A 355 6.78 -7.32 -1.27
N PRO A 356 7.23 -7.37 -2.54
CA PRO A 356 6.35 -7.32 -3.69
C PRO A 356 5.66 -8.65 -4.03
N ASP A 357 6.18 -9.78 -3.56
CA ASP A 357 5.70 -11.11 -3.92
C ASP A 357 5.10 -11.85 -2.72
N TYR A 358 4.11 -12.70 -2.97
CA TYR A 358 3.50 -13.54 -1.94
C TYR A 358 4.41 -14.68 -1.47
N LYS A 359 5.21 -15.23 -2.41
CA LYS A 359 6.19 -16.26 -2.13
C LYS A 359 7.58 -15.74 -2.49
N TYR A 360 8.46 -15.70 -1.52
CA TYR A 360 9.80 -15.16 -1.71
C TYR A 360 10.81 -15.76 -0.76
N MET A 361 12.07 -15.60 -1.09
CA MET A 361 13.21 -15.89 -0.25
C MET A 361 13.94 -14.58 0.05
N VAL A 362 14.33 -14.39 1.30
CA VAL A 362 15.24 -13.32 1.72
C VAL A 362 16.44 -13.92 2.43
N GLU A 363 17.61 -13.34 2.13
CA GLU A 363 18.86 -13.66 2.77
C GLU A 363 19.56 -12.42 3.28
N THR A 364 20.33 -12.56 4.35
CA THR A 364 21.26 -11.53 4.80
C THR A 364 22.57 -12.16 5.27
N SER A 365 23.63 -11.40 5.13
CA SER A 365 24.93 -11.66 5.71
C SER A 365 25.19 -10.64 6.79
N LEU A 366 25.56 -11.05 7.98
CA LEU A 366 25.74 -10.16 9.11
C LEU A 366 26.99 -10.48 9.94
N THR A 367 27.49 -9.47 10.64
CA THR A 367 28.53 -9.58 11.66
C THR A 367 28.05 -8.93 12.95
N LEU A 368 28.14 -9.68 14.03
CA LEU A 368 27.71 -9.29 15.36
C LEU A 368 28.83 -8.57 16.12
N ASP A 369 28.48 -7.51 16.85
CA ASP A 369 29.31 -6.97 17.90
C ASP A 369 29.14 -7.78 19.20
N LYS A 370 30.05 -7.56 20.15
CA LYS A 370 29.99 -8.16 21.46
C LYS A 370 28.75 -7.65 22.22
N GLY A 371 27.92 -8.58 22.70
CA GLY A 371 26.74 -8.25 23.52
C GLY A 371 25.47 -7.97 22.74
N ASN A 372 25.48 -8.11 21.41
CA ASN A 372 24.27 -7.94 20.63
C ASN A 372 23.67 -9.23 20.11
N GLN A 373 22.43 -9.14 19.68
CA GLN A 373 21.71 -10.12 18.88
C GLN A 373 21.22 -9.43 17.61
N ALA A 374 21.26 -10.14 16.51
CA ALA A 374 20.74 -9.61 15.26
C ALA A 374 20.14 -10.72 14.40
N GLY A 375 19.30 -10.36 13.44
CA GLY A 375 18.68 -11.37 12.63
C GLY A 375 17.81 -10.89 11.49
N LEU A 376 17.11 -11.86 10.94
CA LEU A 376 16.21 -11.72 9.80
C LEU A 376 14.80 -12.13 10.22
N MET A 377 13.85 -11.25 10.05
CA MET A 377 12.49 -11.38 10.54
C MET A 377 11.48 -11.23 9.41
N LEU A 378 10.29 -11.81 9.57
CA LEU A 378 9.05 -11.32 8.97
C LEU A 378 8.30 -10.54 10.05
N PHE A 379 8.24 -9.25 9.88
CA PHE A 379 7.70 -8.31 10.86
C PHE A 379 6.36 -7.76 10.39
N TYR A 380 5.35 -7.86 11.24
CA TYR A 380 4.05 -7.21 11.06
C TYR A 380 3.96 -5.98 11.98
N ARG A 381 4.19 -6.18 13.27
CA ARG A 381 4.26 -5.14 14.32
C ARG A 381 4.97 -5.69 15.57
N PRO A 382 5.29 -4.87 16.59
CA PRO A 382 6.09 -5.31 17.75
C PRO A 382 5.60 -6.55 18.49
N ASN A 383 4.30 -6.84 18.47
CA ASN A 383 3.73 -8.04 19.09
C ASN A 383 3.28 -9.11 18.08
N ALA A 384 3.67 -8.97 16.81
CA ALA A 384 3.35 -9.92 15.75
C ALA A 384 4.51 -9.99 14.73
N PHE A 385 5.41 -10.93 14.94
CA PHE A 385 6.56 -11.21 14.08
C PHE A 385 6.98 -12.67 14.21
N VAL A 386 7.72 -13.17 13.24
CA VAL A 386 8.39 -14.47 13.22
C VAL A 386 9.77 -14.31 12.58
N GLY A 387 10.68 -15.25 12.80
CA GLY A 387 11.99 -15.22 12.17
C GLY A 387 13.10 -15.74 13.07
N VAL A 388 14.32 -15.31 12.81
CA VAL A 388 15.50 -15.79 13.53
C VAL A 388 16.40 -14.63 13.93
N THR A 389 16.85 -14.66 15.18
CA THR A 389 17.97 -13.82 15.65
C THR A 389 19.11 -14.70 16.13
N CYS A 390 20.33 -14.19 16.10
CA CYS A 390 21.52 -14.87 16.59
C CYS A 390 22.35 -13.94 17.47
N SER A 391 22.92 -14.52 18.52
CA SER A 391 24.05 -13.99 19.26
C SER A 391 25.28 -14.82 18.95
N LYS A 392 26.43 -14.52 19.58
CA LYS A 392 27.64 -15.33 19.45
C LYS A 392 27.41 -16.82 19.75
N ASP A 393 26.60 -17.11 20.79
CA ASP A 393 26.46 -18.46 21.33
C ASP A 393 25.12 -19.13 21.01
N VAL A 394 24.09 -18.36 20.70
CA VAL A 394 22.70 -18.85 20.56
C VAL A 394 22.04 -18.32 19.30
N ILE A 395 21.32 -19.19 18.60
CA ILE A 395 20.32 -18.84 17.60
C ILE A 395 18.94 -18.96 18.24
N THR A 396 18.18 -17.90 18.20
CA THR A 396 16.80 -17.85 18.72
C THR A 396 15.83 -17.89 17.55
N ILE A 397 14.96 -18.88 17.52
CA ILE A 397 13.90 -19.09 16.53
C ILE A 397 12.61 -18.50 17.10
N HIS A 398 12.16 -17.38 16.57
CA HIS A 398 10.92 -16.73 16.97
C HIS A 398 9.75 -17.32 16.18
N LYS A 399 8.96 -18.20 16.81
CA LYS A 399 7.74 -18.79 16.23
C LYS A 399 6.55 -17.85 16.33
N SER A 400 6.62 -16.89 17.24
CA SER A 400 5.74 -15.73 17.39
C SER A 400 6.42 -14.72 18.30
N ALA A 401 5.81 -13.57 18.53
CA ALA A 401 6.30 -12.59 19.52
C ALA A 401 6.32 -13.12 20.98
N ALA A 402 5.62 -14.22 21.26
CA ALA A 402 5.53 -14.83 22.60
C ALA A 402 6.17 -16.21 22.70
N SER A 403 6.49 -16.87 21.58
CA SER A 403 7.00 -18.24 21.54
C SER A 403 8.31 -18.31 20.77
N LYS A 404 9.33 -18.85 21.41
CA LYS A 404 10.67 -19.02 20.83
C LYS A 404 11.29 -20.37 21.23
N ASP A 405 12.19 -20.84 20.39
CA ASP A 405 13.12 -21.92 20.68
C ASP A 405 14.56 -21.41 20.58
N GLU A 406 15.48 -22.02 21.29
CA GLU A 406 16.88 -21.66 21.28
C GLU A 406 17.76 -22.88 20.94
N ILE A 407 18.73 -22.68 20.06
CA ILE A 407 19.72 -23.68 19.69
C ILE A 407 21.13 -23.06 19.75
N LEU A 408 22.14 -23.91 19.86
CA LEU A 408 23.53 -23.46 19.88
C LEU A 408 23.92 -22.85 18.52
N ASN A 409 24.52 -21.67 18.54
CA ASN A 409 25.12 -21.06 17.35
C ASN A 409 26.46 -21.74 17.02
N LYS A 410 26.50 -22.53 15.95
CA LYS A 410 27.69 -23.21 15.45
C LYS A 410 28.38 -22.44 14.30
N PHE A 411 27.84 -21.28 13.90
CA PHE A 411 28.31 -20.52 12.72
C PHE A 411 29.25 -19.38 13.11
N GLY A 412 29.26 -18.98 14.39
CA GLY A 412 30.10 -17.88 14.92
C GLY A 412 29.45 -16.51 14.83
N GLU A 413 30.28 -15.44 14.93
CA GLU A 413 29.83 -14.05 14.96
C GLU A 413 29.52 -13.49 13.56
N SER A 414 30.07 -14.09 12.50
CA SER A 414 29.78 -13.76 11.10
C SER A 414 29.09 -14.95 10.45
N LEU A 415 27.86 -14.75 10.00
CA LEU A 415 27.01 -15.79 9.42
C LEU A 415 26.01 -15.24 8.43
N ARG A 416 25.30 -16.14 7.78
CA ARG A 416 24.19 -15.84 6.87
C ARG A 416 22.90 -16.45 7.38
N LEU A 417 21.80 -15.73 7.21
CA LEU A 417 20.44 -16.16 7.54
C LEU A 417 19.58 -16.12 6.28
N ARG A 418 18.67 -17.07 6.18
CA ARG A 418 17.69 -17.17 5.09
C ARG A 418 16.31 -17.46 5.63
N LEU A 419 15.31 -16.76 5.09
CA LEU A 419 13.90 -17.05 5.27
C LEU A 419 13.28 -17.36 3.91
N GLU A 420 12.59 -18.49 3.80
CA GLU A 420 11.79 -18.87 2.63
C GLU A 420 10.33 -18.79 3.00
N ASN A 421 9.68 -17.71 2.58
CA ASN A 421 8.24 -17.52 2.72
C ASN A 421 7.51 -18.19 1.54
N LYS A 422 6.81 -19.30 1.83
CA LYS A 422 5.98 -20.03 0.85
C LYS A 422 4.50 -19.59 0.88
N GLY A 423 4.24 -18.39 1.36
CA GLY A 423 2.92 -17.78 1.47
C GLY A 423 2.20 -18.12 2.79
N LYS A 424 2.02 -19.38 3.11
CA LYS A 424 1.39 -19.83 4.36
C LYS A 424 2.36 -20.44 5.35
N THR A 425 3.56 -20.78 4.92
CA THR A 425 4.58 -21.39 5.75
C THR A 425 5.93 -20.71 5.56
N LEU A 426 6.74 -20.73 6.62
CA LEU A 426 8.07 -20.15 6.66
C LEU A 426 9.09 -21.23 6.98
N THR A 427 10.17 -21.30 6.21
CA THR A 427 11.37 -22.09 6.49
C THR A 427 12.52 -21.14 6.83
N MET A 428 13.28 -21.45 7.88
CA MET A 428 14.40 -20.67 8.37
C MET A 428 15.69 -21.49 8.26
N SER A 429 16.75 -20.89 7.74
CA SER A 429 18.04 -21.53 7.57
C SER A 429 19.19 -20.63 7.96
N ALA A 430 20.30 -21.21 8.37
CA ALA A 430 21.54 -20.51 8.66
C ALA A 430 22.71 -21.17 7.89
N SER A 431 23.72 -20.37 7.58
CA SER A 431 24.95 -20.80 6.91
C SER A 431 26.13 -19.98 7.41
N LYS A 432 27.32 -20.56 7.36
CA LYS A 432 28.56 -19.84 7.65
C LYS A 432 29.03 -19.03 6.46
N ASP A 433 28.90 -19.56 5.26
CA ASP A 433 29.53 -19.02 4.04
C ASP A 433 28.57 -18.81 2.86
N GLY A 434 27.29 -19.19 3.04
CA GLY A 434 26.26 -19.10 1.99
C GLY A 434 26.28 -20.24 0.98
N LYS A 435 27.17 -21.21 1.13
CA LYS A 435 27.25 -22.39 0.25
C LYS A 435 26.51 -23.59 0.82
N GLU A 436 26.76 -23.88 2.09
CA GLU A 436 26.07 -24.94 2.81
C GLU A 436 25.07 -24.34 3.77
N TRP A 437 23.78 -24.69 3.62
CA TRP A 437 22.67 -24.19 4.42
C TRP A 437 22.12 -25.27 5.34
N VAL A 438 22.00 -24.94 6.60
CA VAL A 438 21.37 -25.79 7.62
C VAL A 438 19.97 -25.26 7.87
N VAL A 439 18.95 -26.07 7.61
CA VAL A 439 17.57 -25.75 7.99
C VAL A 439 17.50 -25.85 9.53
N ILE A 440 17.14 -24.74 10.16
CA ILE A 440 17.01 -24.64 11.62
C ILE A 440 15.55 -24.72 12.09
N TYR A 441 14.62 -24.39 11.21
CA TYR A 441 13.19 -24.59 11.41
C TYR A 441 12.46 -24.62 10.07
N GLU A 442 11.48 -25.49 9.92
CA GLU A 442 10.69 -25.59 8.70
C GLU A 442 9.20 -25.66 8.95
N ASN A 443 8.43 -25.22 7.96
CA ASN A 443 6.96 -25.27 7.94
C ASN A 443 6.28 -24.54 9.11
N LEU A 444 6.87 -23.42 9.61
CA LEU A 444 6.18 -22.56 10.56
C LEU A 444 4.94 -21.97 9.91
N ASP A 445 3.76 -22.19 10.51
CA ASP A 445 2.51 -21.60 10.02
C ASP A 445 2.49 -20.09 10.22
N ILE A 446 2.34 -19.34 9.12
CA ILE A 446 2.21 -17.88 9.06
C ILE A 446 0.92 -17.45 8.34
N ALA A 447 0.00 -18.36 8.06
CA ALA A 447 -1.20 -18.10 7.26
C ALA A 447 -2.11 -17.00 7.83
N ASN A 448 -2.04 -16.78 9.14
CA ASN A 448 -2.84 -15.78 9.85
C ASN A 448 -2.12 -14.45 10.11
N MET A 449 -0.92 -14.22 9.53
CA MET A 449 -0.17 -13.00 9.71
C MET A 449 -0.57 -11.94 8.68
N HIS A 450 -1.79 -11.45 8.78
CA HIS A 450 -2.36 -10.45 7.88
C HIS A 450 -3.47 -9.63 8.54
N HIS A 451 -3.88 -8.53 7.91
CA HIS A 451 -4.81 -7.55 8.44
C HIS A 451 -6.12 -8.16 8.97
N ASN A 452 -6.81 -9.03 8.23
CA ASN A 452 -8.10 -9.62 8.64
C ASN A 452 -8.03 -10.45 9.93
N LYS A 453 -6.81 -10.76 10.43
CA LYS A 453 -6.58 -11.46 11.70
C LYS A 453 -5.93 -10.60 12.77
N LEU A 454 -5.07 -9.66 12.35
CA LEU A 454 -4.24 -8.88 13.27
C LEU A 454 -4.66 -7.41 13.35
N GLY A 455 -5.43 -6.88 12.37
CA GLY A 455 -5.76 -5.46 12.26
C GLY A 455 -4.61 -4.62 11.67
N ASP A 456 -4.69 -3.30 11.81
CA ASP A 456 -3.70 -2.27 11.47
C ASP A 456 -3.50 -1.95 9.97
N PHE A 457 -4.20 -2.60 9.04
CA PHE A 457 -4.12 -2.34 7.57
C PHE A 457 -2.69 -2.30 7.00
N ILE A 458 -1.80 -3.16 7.51
CA ILE A 458 -0.40 -3.28 7.10
C ILE A 458 -0.09 -4.69 6.58
N SER A 459 1.10 -4.86 6.04
CA SER A 459 1.59 -6.13 5.48
C SER A 459 2.65 -6.79 6.36
N LEU A 460 2.87 -8.08 6.12
CA LEU A 460 3.97 -8.85 6.70
C LEU A 460 5.24 -8.60 5.88
N ARG A 461 6.25 -7.96 6.49
CA ARG A 461 7.42 -7.43 5.79
C ARG A 461 8.71 -8.10 6.24
N PRO A 462 9.65 -8.41 5.34
CA PRO A 462 11.00 -8.78 5.73
C PRO A 462 11.70 -7.61 6.43
N ALA A 463 12.46 -7.94 7.48
CA ALA A 463 13.15 -6.94 8.29
C ALA A 463 14.49 -7.46 8.79
N LEU A 464 15.49 -6.58 8.83
CA LEU A 464 16.76 -6.76 9.52
C LEU A 464 16.61 -6.20 10.94
N CYS A 465 16.99 -7.00 11.94
CA CYS A 465 16.78 -6.70 13.35
C CYS A 465 18.11 -6.62 14.12
N SER A 466 18.29 -5.60 14.99
CA SER A 466 19.45 -5.44 15.87
C SER A 466 19.01 -5.13 17.31
N ILE A 467 19.46 -5.95 18.27
CA ILE A 467 18.97 -5.98 19.65
C ILE A 467 20.15 -6.00 20.62
N GLY A 468 20.04 -5.37 21.79
CA GLY A 468 21.04 -5.37 22.84
C GLY A 468 21.96 -4.15 22.81
N GLU A 469 23.27 -4.38 22.90
CA GLU A 469 24.31 -3.33 22.93
C GLU A 469 25.20 -3.38 21.69
N GLY A 470 25.90 -2.28 21.39
CA GLY A 470 26.78 -2.18 20.23
C GLY A 470 26.02 -1.96 18.92
N ALA A 471 26.51 -2.55 17.84
CA ALA A 471 25.90 -2.43 16.51
C ALA A 471 26.02 -3.74 15.72
N THR A 472 25.13 -3.96 14.78
CA THR A 472 25.22 -5.05 13.82
C THR A 472 25.65 -4.49 12.46
N GLN A 473 26.54 -5.19 11.77
CA GLN A 473 26.86 -4.93 10.38
C GLN A 473 26.11 -5.92 9.50
N PHE A 474 25.19 -5.43 8.69
CA PHE A 474 24.54 -6.20 7.63
C PHE A 474 25.26 -5.88 6.31
N HIS A 475 25.80 -6.91 5.64
CA HIS A 475 26.64 -6.73 4.44
C HIS A 475 25.86 -6.81 3.15
N GLU A 476 24.74 -7.49 3.18
CA GLU A 476 23.82 -7.59 2.05
C GLU A 476 22.41 -7.99 2.51
N PHE A 477 21.44 -7.65 1.71
CA PHE A 477 20.08 -8.13 1.78
C PHE A 477 19.67 -8.58 0.38
N ILE A 478 19.42 -9.87 0.21
CA ILE A 478 19.05 -10.47 -1.08
C ILE A 478 17.58 -10.84 -1.02
N TYR A 479 16.81 -10.35 -1.98
CA TYR A 479 15.42 -10.72 -2.18
C TYR A 479 15.24 -11.47 -3.49
N LYS A 480 14.52 -12.59 -3.47
CA LYS A 480 14.21 -13.37 -4.68
C LYS A 480 12.79 -13.89 -4.64
N PRO A 481 11.94 -13.61 -5.65
CA PRO A 481 10.64 -14.25 -5.76
C PRO A 481 10.81 -15.77 -5.96
N ILE A 482 9.95 -16.55 -5.32
CA ILE A 482 9.84 -18.00 -5.55
C ILE A 482 8.77 -18.18 -6.62
N LYS A 483 9.21 -18.60 -7.81
CA LYS A 483 8.30 -18.92 -8.92
C LYS A 483 7.56 -20.23 -8.61
N GLU A 484 6.30 -20.29 -9.05
CA GLU A 484 5.48 -21.51 -8.94
C GLU A 484 5.98 -22.62 -9.86
#